data_8baed136ef4a46657611869be428a5ec
#
_entry.id   8baed136ef4a46657611869be428a5ec
#
_cell.length_a   1.000
_cell.length_b   1.000
_cell.length_c   1.000
_cell.angle_alpha   90.00
_cell.angle_beta   90.00
_cell.angle_gamma   90.00
#
_symmetry.space_group_name_H-M   'P 1'
#
loop_
_entity.id
_entity.type
_entity.pdbx_description
1 polymer ?
#
loop_
_entity_poly.entity_id
_entity_poly.type
_entity_poly.pdbx_seq_one_letter_code
_entity_poly.pdbx_strand_id
1 'polypeptide(L)'
;MRPLLLSAALTLALAVPLAGAQESKLPDIGSSAGELLTPARQAEYGGMMLRELRNYGYLLDDPLVDDWLQTMGARLGSNSAQPRQSYTFFMLKDRQINAFATLGGYIGVNAGLVLTAEREDEVAAVLSHEIAHVTQQHVLRGVERAQRDQIPILLGMLAAIVAAQRAGGNSSGDATMAAITSGMGLMQQRQINYTRSNESEADRLGIRTLARSGYDVDAMAGFFERMSASMRGNQGGYSVPDFLQTHPVTTTRISEAKARAEQMKKDTVLLTTEVPGGVRQERVNPSDPALSDPLVRRSNPLLPASMQISVNSLSRGSTGQFEWARERLRVLSADTPGDVIREYESLQRAQKNGLTEPQRYGLALGRLRNSAAAQASRDLAELLRDHPDNVWVALALGEAESRSGQQAQANARFETLMRQHPGSRPVALTYATILNEQGGREAGQRAQAMLRPMLSQSGNDPVFQQRFARASELAGDTTRASEAYAEAAFLSGRPEQALIQLQALKRQPDLDYVGRARVDARIESITPTVLEMRRQGIDDPELDRR
;
A
#
# COMPACT_ATOMS: atom_id res chain seq x y z
N MET A 1 -66.28 37.70 13.32
CA MET A 1 -65.85 36.76 12.27
C MET A 1 -64.39 37.03 11.83
N ARG A 2 -63.41 36.93 12.72
CA ARG A 2 -61.97 37.17 12.36
C ARG A 2 -60.92 36.37 13.15
N PRO A 3 -61.20 35.24 13.80
CA PRO A 3 -60.09 34.40 14.31
C PRO A 3 -59.86 33.08 13.56
N LEU A 4 -60.72 32.72 12.58
CA LEU A 4 -60.61 31.42 11.90
C LEU A 4 -59.65 31.40 10.67
N LEU A 5 -59.22 32.56 10.18
CA LEU A 5 -58.32 32.66 9.04
C LEU A 5 -56.80 32.65 9.40
N LEU A 6 -56.44 32.90 10.68
CA LEU A 6 -55.08 32.82 11.13
C LEU A 6 -54.60 31.40 11.46
N SER A 7 -55.53 30.50 11.79
CA SER A 7 -55.17 29.10 12.11
C SER A 7 -54.91 28.23 10.87
N ALA A 8 -55.48 28.61 9.72
CA ALA A 8 -55.25 27.87 8.46
C ALA A 8 -53.90 28.21 7.77
N ALA A 9 -53.33 29.38 8.06
CA ALA A 9 -52.04 29.79 7.50
C ALA A 9 -50.84 29.17 8.25
N LEU A 10 -51.03 28.77 9.52
CA LEU A 10 -49.95 28.20 10.33
C LEU A 10 -49.76 26.68 10.13
N THR A 11 -50.79 25.98 9.66
CA THR A 11 -50.74 24.54 9.37
C THR A 11 -50.20 24.20 7.98
N LEU A 12 -50.13 25.16 7.06
CA LEU A 12 -49.59 24.95 5.71
C LEU A 12 -48.05 25.20 5.64
N ALA A 13 -47.47 25.79 6.67
CA ALA A 13 -46.03 26.07 6.73
C ALA A 13 -45.17 24.91 7.29
N LEU A 14 -45.78 23.80 7.73
CA LEU A 14 -45.11 22.65 8.32
C LEU A 14 -45.02 21.41 7.39
N ALA A 15 -45.57 21.49 6.18
CA ALA A 15 -45.37 20.46 5.16
C ALA A 15 -44.20 20.85 4.24
N VAL A 16 -42.99 20.98 4.80
CA VAL A 16 -41.77 20.94 4.00
C VAL A 16 -41.57 19.46 3.62
N PRO A 17 -41.59 19.10 2.32
CA PRO A 17 -41.18 17.76 1.95
C PRO A 17 -39.73 17.60 2.45
N LEU A 18 -39.46 16.53 3.18
CA LEU A 18 -38.13 16.00 3.38
C LEU A 18 -37.58 15.66 1.98
N ALA A 19 -37.10 16.69 1.28
CA ALA A 19 -36.21 16.48 0.15
C ALA A 19 -35.03 15.72 0.70
N GLY A 20 -34.89 14.48 0.30
CA GLY A 20 -33.70 13.68 0.59
C GLY A 20 -32.49 14.55 0.31
N ALA A 21 -31.58 14.64 1.26
CA ALA A 21 -30.33 15.35 1.09
C ALA A 21 -29.59 14.70 -0.08
N GLN A 22 -29.86 15.21 -1.27
CA GLN A 22 -29.03 15.00 -2.42
C GLN A 22 -27.69 15.62 -2.03
N GLU A 23 -26.66 14.80 -1.85
CA GLU A 23 -25.30 15.30 -1.67
C GLU A 23 -25.00 16.24 -2.85
N SER A 24 -25.22 17.54 -2.64
CA SER A 24 -24.75 18.54 -3.59
C SER A 24 -23.24 18.39 -3.59
N LYS A 25 -22.69 17.81 -4.64
CA LYS A 25 -21.28 18.00 -5.00
C LYS A 25 -21.13 19.49 -5.25
N LEU A 26 -20.83 20.24 -4.19
CA LEU A 26 -20.33 21.60 -4.36
C LEU A 26 -19.15 21.50 -5.33
N PRO A 27 -19.05 22.36 -6.34
CA PRO A 27 -17.86 22.42 -7.16
C PRO A 27 -16.67 22.56 -6.22
N ASP A 28 -15.63 21.78 -6.43
CA ASP A 28 -14.35 21.92 -5.74
C ASP A 28 -13.81 23.31 -6.11
N ILE A 29 -14.16 24.32 -5.30
CA ILE A 29 -13.60 25.67 -5.38
C ILE A 29 -12.23 25.50 -4.74
N GLY A 30 -11.26 25.05 -5.56
CA GLY A 30 -9.88 24.72 -5.28
C GLY A 30 -9.46 25.05 -3.85
N SER A 31 -9.16 24.01 -3.05
CA SER A 31 -8.65 24.23 -1.70
C SER A 31 -7.35 25.05 -1.84
N SER A 32 -7.17 26.09 -1.01
CA SER A 32 -5.92 26.86 -0.91
C SER A 32 -4.70 25.93 -0.68
N ALA A 33 -4.93 24.74 -0.19
CA ALA A 33 -3.96 23.66 -0.06
C ALA A 33 -3.38 23.20 -1.42
N GLY A 34 -4.17 23.17 -2.49
CA GLY A 34 -3.71 22.86 -3.85
C GLY A 34 -2.83 23.96 -4.47
N GLU A 35 -2.88 25.19 -3.97
CA GLU A 35 -1.99 26.29 -4.38
C GLU A 35 -0.59 26.14 -3.77
N LEU A 36 -0.46 25.49 -2.60
CA LEU A 36 0.83 25.26 -1.95
C LEU A 36 1.66 24.20 -2.65
N LEU A 37 1.03 23.10 -3.10
CA LEU A 37 1.69 21.99 -3.75
C LEU A 37 0.81 21.41 -4.88
N THR A 38 1.26 21.60 -6.13
CA THR A 38 0.60 21.00 -7.29
C THR A 38 0.61 19.46 -7.20
N PRO A 39 -0.35 18.75 -7.83
CA PRO A 39 -0.36 17.29 -7.85
C PRO A 39 0.94 16.66 -8.35
N ALA A 40 1.61 17.30 -9.33
CA ALA A 40 2.90 16.86 -9.85
C ALA A 40 3.99 16.92 -8.77
N ARG A 41 4.06 18.02 -8.00
CA ARG A 41 5.00 18.13 -6.88
C ARG A 41 4.69 17.20 -5.73
N GLN A 42 3.41 16.97 -5.44
CA GLN A 42 3.02 15.96 -4.44
C GLN A 42 3.52 14.58 -4.83
N ALA A 43 3.36 14.18 -6.11
CA ALA A 43 3.86 12.90 -6.62
C ALA A 43 5.40 12.82 -6.58
N GLU A 44 6.08 13.93 -6.86
CA GLU A 44 7.54 14.03 -6.75
C GLU A 44 8.03 13.78 -5.32
N TYR A 45 7.45 14.48 -4.32
CA TYR A 45 7.79 14.28 -2.91
C TYR A 45 7.49 12.87 -2.42
N GLY A 46 6.32 12.32 -2.76
CA GLY A 46 5.99 10.93 -2.42
C GLY A 46 6.96 9.92 -3.05
N GLY A 47 7.35 10.15 -4.30
CA GLY A 47 8.36 9.34 -4.99
C GLY A 47 9.76 9.47 -4.39
N MET A 48 10.15 10.67 -3.96
CA MET A 48 11.42 10.88 -3.23
C MET A 48 11.43 10.10 -1.92
N MET A 49 10.37 10.22 -1.13
CA MET A 49 10.23 9.48 0.13
C MET A 49 10.30 7.96 -0.09
N LEU A 50 9.61 7.43 -1.10
CA LEU A 50 9.64 6.00 -1.41
C LEU A 50 11.08 5.54 -1.76
N ARG A 51 11.80 6.32 -2.57
CA ARG A 51 13.19 6.02 -2.91
C ARG A 51 14.09 6.04 -1.68
N GLU A 52 13.88 7.00 -0.77
CA GLU A 52 14.66 7.11 0.46
C GLU A 52 14.40 5.93 1.40
N LEU A 53 13.14 5.53 1.59
CA LEU A 53 12.80 4.33 2.36
C LEU A 53 13.45 3.06 1.75
N ARG A 54 13.56 2.99 0.42
CA ARG A 54 14.25 1.88 -0.25
C ARG A 54 15.75 1.94 -0.03
N ASN A 55 16.35 3.12 -0.13
CA ASN A 55 17.78 3.34 0.10
C ASN A 55 18.21 2.88 1.50
N TYR A 56 17.40 3.17 2.53
CA TYR A 56 17.63 2.70 3.89
C TYR A 56 17.24 1.23 4.14
N GLY A 57 16.75 0.51 3.13
CA GLY A 57 16.41 -0.90 3.23
C GLY A 57 15.14 -1.21 4.04
N TYR A 58 14.27 -0.23 4.27
CA TYR A 58 12.99 -0.43 4.98
C TYR A 58 11.95 -1.17 4.14
N LEU A 59 12.05 -1.11 2.81
CA LEU A 59 11.06 -1.74 1.93
C LEU A 59 11.26 -3.25 1.83
N LEU A 60 10.15 -3.95 1.73
CA LEU A 60 10.08 -5.37 1.40
C LEU A 60 9.71 -5.49 -0.07
N ASP A 61 10.73 -5.59 -0.93
CA ASP A 61 10.55 -5.72 -2.38
C ASP A 61 10.39 -7.20 -2.76
N ASP A 62 9.16 -7.73 -2.66
CA ASP A 62 8.83 -9.12 -3.05
C ASP A 62 7.74 -9.13 -4.12
N PRO A 63 7.98 -9.69 -5.32
CA PRO A 63 7.05 -9.59 -6.44
C PRO A 63 5.65 -10.14 -6.18
N LEU A 64 5.50 -11.21 -5.36
CA LEU A 64 4.19 -11.78 -5.03
C LEU A 64 3.43 -10.90 -4.03
N VAL A 65 4.11 -10.42 -3.00
CA VAL A 65 3.53 -9.53 -1.99
C VAL A 65 3.12 -8.20 -2.64
N ASP A 66 3.98 -7.65 -3.50
CA ASP A 66 3.70 -6.41 -4.24
C ASP A 66 2.46 -6.57 -5.13
N ASP A 67 2.38 -7.67 -5.89
CA ASP A 67 1.25 -7.93 -6.80
C ASP A 67 -0.07 -8.08 -6.03
N TRP A 68 -0.04 -8.80 -4.90
CA TRP A 68 -1.19 -8.95 -4.01
C TRP A 68 -1.64 -7.60 -3.44
N LEU A 69 -0.71 -6.80 -2.92
CA LEU A 69 -0.99 -5.50 -2.31
C LEU A 69 -1.51 -4.50 -3.36
N GLN A 70 -0.87 -4.44 -4.55
CA GLN A 70 -1.31 -3.58 -5.65
C GLN A 70 -2.68 -3.98 -6.18
N THR A 71 -2.97 -5.27 -6.30
CA THR A 71 -4.29 -5.77 -6.75
C THR A 71 -5.40 -5.34 -5.79
N MET A 72 -5.19 -5.50 -4.48
CA MET A 72 -6.12 -5.03 -3.45
C MET A 72 -6.27 -3.51 -3.49
N GLY A 73 -5.14 -2.80 -3.50
CA GLY A 73 -5.10 -1.35 -3.52
C GLY A 73 -5.74 -0.74 -4.76
N ALA A 74 -5.51 -1.30 -5.95
CA ALA A 74 -6.14 -0.85 -7.20
C ALA A 74 -7.67 -1.03 -7.16
N ARG A 75 -8.16 -2.13 -6.60
CA ARG A 75 -9.60 -2.35 -6.40
C ARG A 75 -10.21 -1.32 -5.47
N LEU A 76 -9.57 -1.05 -4.34
CA LEU A 76 -10.02 -0.04 -3.39
C LEU A 76 -9.96 1.37 -3.99
N GLY A 77 -8.85 1.72 -4.64
CA GLY A 77 -8.64 3.02 -5.28
C GLY A 77 -9.67 3.32 -6.36
N SER A 78 -10.00 2.34 -7.23
CA SER A 78 -11.00 2.48 -8.29
C SER A 78 -12.42 2.68 -7.76
N ASN A 79 -12.71 2.24 -6.52
CA ASN A 79 -14.00 2.41 -5.85
C ASN A 79 -14.00 3.55 -4.81
N SER A 80 -12.91 4.32 -4.72
CA SER A 80 -12.76 5.44 -3.80
C SER A 80 -13.56 6.69 -4.22
N ALA A 81 -13.51 7.73 -3.40
CA ALA A 81 -14.11 9.02 -3.74
C ALA A 81 -13.43 9.70 -4.94
N GLN A 82 -12.18 9.35 -5.25
CA GLN A 82 -11.39 9.87 -6.37
C GLN A 82 -10.78 8.72 -7.21
N PRO A 83 -11.55 8.01 -8.05
CA PRO A 83 -11.10 6.84 -8.81
C PRO A 83 -9.98 7.12 -9.82
N ARG A 84 -9.81 8.39 -10.22
CA ARG A 84 -8.77 8.83 -11.18
C ARG A 84 -7.45 9.17 -10.51
N GLN A 85 -7.40 9.21 -9.18
CA GLN A 85 -6.17 9.43 -8.43
C GLN A 85 -5.26 8.21 -8.60
N SER A 86 -3.98 8.46 -8.88
CA SER A 86 -2.98 7.40 -8.87
C SER A 86 -2.62 7.05 -7.44
N TYR A 87 -2.56 5.76 -7.14
CA TYR A 87 -2.11 5.23 -5.85
C TYR A 87 -0.90 4.32 -6.05
N THR A 88 0.06 4.42 -5.16
CA THR A 88 1.23 3.54 -5.10
C THR A 88 1.30 2.91 -3.72
N PHE A 89 1.08 1.61 -3.64
CA PHE A 89 1.16 0.86 -2.39
C PHE A 89 2.54 0.22 -2.27
N PHE A 90 3.10 0.19 -1.07
CA PHE A 90 4.40 -0.44 -0.83
C PHE A 90 4.44 -1.08 0.56
N MET A 91 5.18 -2.19 0.66
CA MET A 91 5.30 -2.97 1.89
C MET A 91 6.61 -2.62 2.61
N LEU A 92 6.51 -2.42 3.94
CA LEU A 92 7.67 -2.26 4.81
C LEU A 92 7.94 -3.54 5.59
N LYS A 93 9.21 -3.81 5.88
CA LYS A 93 9.65 -4.99 6.64
C LYS A 93 9.23 -4.97 8.11
N ASP A 94 8.89 -3.79 8.63
CA ASP A 94 8.59 -3.57 10.03
C ASP A 94 7.42 -4.46 10.50
N ARG A 95 7.61 -5.14 11.62
CA ARG A 95 6.60 -5.99 12.27
C ARG A 95 5.69 -5.26 13.25
N GLN A 96 5.87 -3.95 13.42
CA GLN A 96 4.91 -3.11 14.14
C GLN A 96 3.65 -2.90 13.31
N ILE A 97 2.50 -2.79 14.00
CA ILE A 97 1.23 -2.51 13.34
C ILE A 97 1.24 -1.06 12.88
N ASN A 98 1.33 -0.83 11.57
CA ASN A 98 1.25 0.50 10.99
C ASN A 98 0.83 0.46 9.51
N ALA A 99 0.15 1.52 9.08
CA ALA A 99 -0.02 1.93 7.69
C ALA A 99 -0.11 3.45 7.67
N PHE A 100 0.27 4.07 6.56
CA PHE A 100 0.23 5.52 6.44
C PHE A 100 0.09 5.96 5.00
N ALA A 101 -0.67 7.03 4.80
CA ALA A 101 -0.76 7.75 3.54
C ALA A 101 0.16 8.96 3.55
N THR A 102 0.77 9.27 2.39
CA THR A 102 1.59 10.45 2.20
C THR A 102 1.23 11.18 0.91
N LEU A 103 1.97 12.22 0.57
CA LEU A 103 1.73 13.05 -0.60
C LEU A 103 1.77 12.24 -1.89
N GLY A 104 0.96 12.64 -2.88
CA GLY A 104 0.96 12.05 -4.22
C GLY A 104 0.31 10.67 -4.33
N GLY A 105 -0.41 10.21 -3.29
CA GLY A 105 -1.11 8.92 -3.30
C GLY A 105 -0.23 7.71 -2.96
N TYR A 106 0.91 7.94 -2.30
CA TYR A 106 1.77 6.87 -1.80
C TYR A 106 1.25 6.37 -0.45
N ILE A 107 1.07 5.05 -0.32
CA ILE A 107 0.51 4.39 0.88
C ILE A 107 1.45 3.26 1.29
N GLY A 108 2.05 3.41 2.48
CA GLY A 108 2.91 2.41 3.09
C GLY A 108 2.15 1.48 4.03
N VAL A 109 2.52 0.22 4.04
CA VAL A 109 1.93 -0.82 4.90
C VAL A 109 3.06 -1.60 5.56
N ASN A 110 3.06 -1.64 6.88
CA ASN A 110 4.00 -2.47 7.63
C ASN A 110 3.58 -3.95 7.57
N ALA A 111 4.54 -4.86 7.48
CA ALA A 111 4.28 -6.29 7.57
C ALA A 111 3.49 -6.66 8.82
N GLY A 112 3.75 -5.99 9.95
CA GLY A 112 3.06 -6.21 11.22
C GLY A 112 1.56 -6.01 11.16
N LEU A 113 1.05 -5.10 10.32
CA LEU A 113 -0.38 -4.93 10.10
C LEU A 113 -1.01 -6.20 9.51
N VAL A 114 -0.40 -6.75 8.45
CA VAL A 114 -0.88 -7.97 7.78
C VAL A 114 -0.74 -9.19 8.69
N LEU A 115 0.34 -9.27 9.47
CA LEU A 115 0.57 -10.36 10.43
C LEU A 115 -0.45 -10.36 11.58
N THR A 116 -0.97 -9.19 11.95
CA THR A 116 -1.97 -9.02 13.01
C THR A 116 -3.40 -9.24 12.51
N ALA A 117 -3.66 -8.98 11.23
CA ALA A 117 -4.97 -9.19 10.63
C ALA A 117 -5.32 -10.69 10.57
N GLU A 118 -6.59 -11.02 10.81
CA GLU A 118 -7.11 -12.38 10.67
C GLU A 118 -7.67 -12.66 9.29
N ARG A 119 -8.16 -11.60 8.62
CA ARG A 119 -8.79 -11.68 7.29
C ARG A 119 -8.28 -10.57 6.39
N GLU A 120 -8.31 -10.83 5.08
CA GLU A 120 -7.95 -9.83 4.06
C GLU A 120 -8.81 -8.56 4.15
N ASP A 121 -10.08 -8.71 4.52
CA ASP A 121 -11.01 -7.60 4.71
C ASP A 121 -10.51 -6.57 5.74
N GLU A 122 -9.77 -7.01 6.76
CA GLU A 122 -9.19 -6.12 7.78
C GLU A 122 -8.05 -5.27 7.21
N VAL A 123 -7.19 -5.87 6.38
CA VAL A 123 -6.15 -5.13 5.66
C VAL A 123 -6.79 -4.15 4.67
N ALA A 124 -7.81 -4.59 3.94
CA ALA A 124 -8.58 -3.75 3.02
C ALA A 124 -9.28 -2.60 3.74
N ALA A 125 -9.78 -2.82 4.97
CA ALA A 125 -10.39 -1.76 5.78
C ALA A 125 -9.38 -0.66 6.13
N VAL A 126 -8.17 -1.02 6.55
CA VAL A 126 -7.10 -0.04 6.82
C VAL A 126 -6.68 0.67 5.54
N LEU A 127 -6.45 -0.06 4.45
CA LEU A 127 -6.11 0.58 3.17
C LEU A 127 -7.19 1.53 2.66
N SER A 128 -8.47 1.20 2.84
CA SER A 128 -9.56 2.09 2.46
C SER A 128 -9.62 3.35 3.33
N HIS A 129 -9.22 3.26 4.59
CA HIS A 129 -9.04 4.40 5.49
C HIS A 129 -7.86 5.29 5.02
N GLU A 130 -6.70 4.70 4.67
CA GLU A 130 -5.56 5.44 4.13
C GLU A 130 -5.87 6.11 2.79
N ILE A 131 -6.59 5.43 1.90
CA ILE A 131 -7.10 6.01 0.65
C ILE A 131 -8.01 7.21 0.93
N ALA A 132 -8.82 7.18 1.99
CA ALA A 132 -9.64 8.32 2.37
C ALA A 132 -8.78 9.51 2.82
N HIS A 133 -7.68 9.28 3.55
CA HIS A 133 -6.71 10.34 3.88
C HIS A 133 -6.11 11.00 2.63
N VAL A 134 -5.78 10.22 1.61
CA VAL A 134 -5.29 10.75 0.32
C VAL A 134 -6.37 11.55 -0.40
N THR A 135 -7.57 10.97 -0.57
CA THR A 135 -8.67 11.62 -1.32
C THR A 135 -9.15 12.92 -0.69
N GLN A 136 -9.06 13.03 0.64
CA GLN A 136 -9.40 14.23 1.41
C GLN A 136 -8.21 15.17 1.63
N GLN A 137 -7.02 14.81 1.11
CA GLN A 137 -5.80 15.60 1.23
C GLN A 137 -5.45 15.98 2.68
N HIS A 138 -5.68 15.06 3.64
CA HIS A 138 -5.54 15.36 5.07
C HIS A 138 -4.13 15.82 5.44
N VAL A 139 -3.09 15.26 4.82
CA VAL A 139 -1.69 15.67 5.04
C VAL A 139 -1.49 17.12 4.60
N LEU A 140 -1.94 17.48 3.40
CA LEU A 140 -1.76 18.84 2.85
C LEU A 140 -2.58 19.87 3.62
N ARG A 141 -3.85 19.55 3.91
CA ARG A 141 -4.74 20.40 4.76
C ARG A 141 -4.19 20.57 6.17
N GLY A 142 -3.49 19.54 6.69
CA GLY A 142 -2.82 19.60 7.99
C GLY A 142 -1.68 20.62 8.01
N VAL A 143 -0.83 20.62 6.99
CA VAL A 143 0.27 21.59 6.82
C VAL A 143 -0.27 23.01 6.67
N GLU A 144 -1.26 23.22 5.82
CA GLU A 144 -1.90 24.52 5.62
C GLU A 144 -2.50 25.06 6.93
N ARG A 145 -3.21 24.22 7.66
CA ARG A 145 -3.84 24.60 8.92
C ARG A 145 -2.81 24.94 9.99
N ALA A 146 -1.74 24.15 10.09
CA ALA A 146 -0.66 24.44 11.01
C ALA A 146 -0.07 25.84 10.75
N GLN A 147 0.17 26.21 9.51
CA GLN A 147 0.64 27.56 9.15
C GLN A 147 -0.35 28.66 9.52
N ARG A 148 -1.66 28.43 9.29
CA ARG A 148 -2.70 29.41 9.61
C ARG A 148 -2.93 29.59 11.11
N ASP A 149 -2.88 28.50 11.88
CA ASP A 149 -3.17 28.53 13.31
C ASP A 149 -1.96 29.03 14.14
N GLN A 150 -0.73 28.77 13.69
CA GLN A 150 0.47 29.16 14.42
C GLN A 150 0.64 30.68 14.53
N ILE A 151 0.44 31.40 13.42
CA ILE A 151 0.67 32.86 13.38
C ILE A 151 -0.25 33.62 14.34
N PRO A 152 -1.59 33.45 14.34
CA PRO A 152 -2.47 34.14 15.28
C PRO A 152 -2.20 33.78 16.74
N ILE A 153 -1.89 32.52 17.04
CA ILE A 153 -1.61 32.07 18.41
C ILE A 153 -0.30 32.69 18.89
N LEU A 154 0.76 32.71 18.09
CA LEU A 154 2.03 33.32 18.40
C LEU A 154 1.88 34.84 18.65
N LEU A 155 1.09 35.52 17.79
CA LEU A 155 0.81 36.95 17.99
C LEU A 155 0.02 37.20 19.28
N GLY A 156 -0.96 36.35 19.60
CA GLY A 156 -1.70 36.43 20.87
C GLY A 156 -0.82 36.18 22.08
N MET A 157 0.09 35.21 22.01
CA MET A 157 1.10 34.95 23.04
C MET A 157 2.03 36.15 23.24
N LEU A 158 2.56 36.71 22.14
CA LEU A 158 3.42 37.88 22.20
C LEU A 158 2.69 39.10 22.82
N ALA A 159 1.44 39.33 22.41
CA ALA A 159 0.62 40.41 22.98
C ALA A 159 0.39 40.21 24.49
N ALA A 160 0.12 38.98 24.94
CA ALA A 160 -0.06 38.65 26.35
C ALA A 160 1.24 38.82 27.16
N ILE A 161 2.39 38.44 26.60
CA ILE A 161 3.71 38.64 27.20
C ILE A 161 4.01 40.14 27.37
N VAL A 162 3.79 40.93 26.32
CA VAL A 162 4.00 42.41 26.39
C VAL A 162 3.07 43.05 27.39
N ALA A 163 1.80 42.63 27.48
CA ALA A 163 0.85 43.14 28.48
C ALA A 163 1.29 42.77 29.92
N ALA A 164 1.76 41.54 30.15
CA ALA A 164 2.27 41.09 31.44
C ALA A 164 3.50 41.91 31.87
N GLN A 165 4.43 42.20 30.97
CA GLN A 165 5.61 43.03 31.26
C GLN A 165 5.24 44.50 31.57
N ARG A 166 4.23 45.07 30.88
CA ARG A 166 3.77 46.44 31.14
C ARG A 166 3.01 46.60 32.46
N ALA A 167 2.34 45.54 32.91
CA ALA A 167 1.58 45.56 34.16
C ALA A 167 2.48 45.70 35.40
N GLY A 168 3.76 45.38 35.31
CA GLY A 168 4.78 45.54 36.36
C GLY A 168 4.44 44.79 37.65
N GLY A 169 5.43 44.28 38.36
CA GLY A 169 5.27 43.60 39.63
C GLY A 169 5.97 42.25 39.68
N ASN A 170 6.07 41.65 40.87
CA ASN A 170 6.74 40.35 41.08
C ASN A 170 6.08 39.18 40.37
N SER A 171 4.87 39.33 39.80
CA SER A 171 4.09 38.30 39.09
C SER A 171 4.20 38.38 37.55
N SER A 172 5.01 39.30 36.99
CA SER A 172 5.14 39.42 35.51
C SER A 172 5.77 38.18 34.85
N GLY A 173 6.69 37.49 35.55
CA GLY A 173 7.29 36.26 35.12
C GLY A 173 6.29 35.09 35.05
N ASP A 174 5.45 34.97 36.09
CA ASP A 174 4.40 33.95 36.17
C ASP A 174 3.33 34.15 35.09
N ALA A 175 2.93 35.41 34.85
CA ALA A 175 1.97 35.76 33.78
C ALA A 175 2.54 35.47 32.38
N THR A 176 3.83 35.72 32.16
CA THR A 176 4.51 35.37 30.90
C THR A 176 4.54 33.87 30.68
N MET A 177 4.90 33.07 31.69
CA MET A 177 4.92 31.62 31.62
C MET A 177 3.50 31.04 31.38
N ALA A 178 2.49 31.58 32.05
CA ALA A 178 1.10 31.22 31.85
C ALA A 178 0.63 31.51 30.42
N ALA A 179 1.01 32.65 29.81
CA ALA A 179 0.69 32.97 28.42
C ALA A 179 1.34 31.97 27.42
N ILE A 180 2.60 31.60 27.63
CA ILE A 180 3.31 30.60 26.81
C ILE A 180 2.63 29.23 26.92
N THR A 181 2.41 28.76 28.16
CA THR A 181 1.80 27.45 28.41
C THR A 181 0.39 27.36 27.85
N SER A 182 -0.42 28.41 27.99
CA SER A 182 -1.78 28.48 27.46
C SER A 182 -1.80 28.47 25.92
N GLY A 183 -0.87 29.20 25.28
CA GLY A 183 -0.74 29.22 23.83
C GLY A 183 -0.32 27.87 23.26
N MET A 184 0.66 27.20 23.89
CA MET A 184 1.07 25.86 23.54
C MET A 184 -0.09 24.83 23.70
N GLY A 185 -0.81 24.92 24.84
CA GLY A 185 -1.98 24.08 25.08
C GLY A 185 -3.09 24.29 24.05
N LEU A 186 -3.31 25.51 23.61
CA LEU A 186 -4.28 25.83 22.55
C LEU A 186 -3.86 25.25 21.19
N MET A 187 -2.58 25.37 20.84
CA MET A 187 -2.05 24.73 19.60
C MET A 187 -2.26 23.22 19.62
N GLN A 188 -1.88 22.58 20.72
CA GLN A 188 -2.03 21.13 20.87
C GLN A 188 -3.50 20.72 20.85
N GLN A 189 -4.40 21.43 21.52
CA GLN A 189 -5.85 21.14 21.50
C GLN A 189 -6.45 21.26 20.11
N ARG A 190 -6.04 22.27 19.33
CA ARG A 190 -6.49 22.43 17.93
C ARG A 190 -5.98 21.31 17.05
N GLN A 191 -4.73 20.88 17.23
CA GLN A 191 -4.16 19.74 16.51
C GLN A 191 -4.93 18.43 16.82
N ILE A 192 -5.21 18.17 18.10
CA ILE A 192 -5.99 16.99 18.51
C ILE A 192 -7.39 17.01 17.90
N ASN A 193 -8.08 18.14 17.93
CA ASN A 193 -9.43 18.26 17.38
C ASN A 193 -9.44 18.07 15.85
N TYR A 194 -8.43 18.62 15.16
CA TYR A 194 -8.27 18.43 13.71
C TYR A 194 -8.03 16.96 13.36
N THR A 195 -7.14 16.29 14.08
CA THR A 195 -6.87 14.86 13.90
C THR A 195 -8.14 14.03 14.09
N ARG A 196 -8.91 14.24 15.16
CA ARG A 196 -10.17 13.52 15.40
C ARG A 196 -11.20 13.73 14.28
N SER A 197 -11.31 14.95 13.76
CA SER A 197 -12.22 15.24 12.63
C SER A 197 -11.80 14.48 11.37
N ASN A 198 -10.50 14.49 11.06
CA ASN A 198 -9.96 13.77 9.90
C ASN A 198 -10.13 12.26 10.03
N GLU A 199 -9.93 11.70 11.23
CA GLU A 199 -10.15 10.28 11.49
C GLU A 199 -11.62 9.88 11.27
N SER A 200 -12.58 10.66 11.79
CA SER A 200 -14.01 10.39 11.57
C SER A 200 -14.41 10.52 10.10
N GLU A 201 -13.80 11.47 9.36
CA GLU A 201 -14.01 11.62 7.92
C GLU A 201 -13.42 10.43 7.15
N ALA A 202 -12.20 10.02 7.49
CA ALA A 202 -11.52 8.88 6.87
C ALA A 202 -12.27 7.56 7.14
N ASP A 203 -12.74 7.34 8.37
CA ASP A 203 -13.57 6.17 8.71
C ASP A 203 -14.86 6.14 7.87
N ARG A 204 -15.55 7.28 7.74
CA ARG A 204 -16.80 7.38 7.01
C ARG A 204 -16.64 7.12 5.52
N LEU A 205 -15.57 7.63 4.91
CA LEU A 205 -15.30 7.44 3.49
C LEU A 205 -14.66 6.09 3.22
N GLY A 206 -13.76 5.64 4.11
CA GLY A 206 -13.10 4.35 4.02
C GLY A 206 -14.08 3.19 4.05
N ILE A 207 -15.06 3.17 4.97
CA ILE A 207 -16.06 2.09 5.02
C ILE A 207 -16.94 2.05 3.76
N ARG A 208 -17.20 3.20 3.13
CA ARG A 208 -17.92 3.25 1.84
C ARG A 208 -17.08 2.66 0.71
N THR A 209 -15.79 2.98 0.66
CA THR A 209 -14.84 2.42 -0.30
C THR A 209 -14.72 0.91 -0.13
N LEU A 210 -14.62 0.44 1.12
CA LEU A 210 -14.59 -0.97 1.49
C LEU A 210 -15.82 -1.71 0.96
N ALA A 211 -17.03 -1.18 1.24
CA ALA A 211 -18.29 -1.74 0.78
C ALA A 211 -18.40 -1.84 -0.75
N ARG A 212 -18.06 -0.74 -1.46
CA ARG A 212 -18.08 -0.67 -2.93
C ARG A 212 -17.08 -1.63 -3.57
N SER A 213 -16.01 -1.95 -2.87
CA SER A 213 -14.99 -2.88 -3.33
C SER A 213 -15.33 -4.35 -3.04
N GLY A 214 -16.50 -4.63 -2.44
CA GLY A 214 -17.00 -5.97 -2.16
C GLY A 214 -16.38 -6.65 -0.93
N TYR A 215 -15.70 -5.89 -0.06
CA TYR A 215 -15.17 -6.37 1.21
C TYR A 215 -16.20 -6.27 2.34
N ASP A 216 -16.00 -7.06 3.39
CA ASP A 216 -16.85 -7.06 4.57
C ASP A 216 -16.70 -5.77 5.37
N VAL A 217 -17.78 -5.01 5.51
CA VAL A 217 -17.80 -3.73 6.22
C VAL A 217 -17.57 -3.85 7.73
N ASP A 218 -17.84 -5.03 8.34
CA ASP A 218 -17.57 -5.28 9.75
C ASP A 218 -16.07 -5.34 10.05
N ALA A 219 -15.25 -5.59 9.05
CA ALA A 219 -13.83 -5.74 9.20
C ALA A 219 -13.15 -4.47 9.77
N MET A 220 -13.66 -3.28 9.47
CA MET A 220 -13.12 -2.03 10.03
C MET A 220 -13.28 -1.98 11.55
N ALA A 221 -14.47 -2.26 12.06
CA ALA A 221 -14.72 -2.26 13.50
C ALA A 221 -13.99 -3.41 14.19
N GLY A 222 -13.97 -4.60 13.58
CA GLY A 222 -13.27 -5.77 14.09
C GLY A 222 -11.77 -5.55 14.24
N PHE A 223 -11.14 -4.93 13.26
CA PHE A 223 -9.71 -4.60 13.32
C PHE A 223 -9.41 -3.55 14.40
N PHE A 224 -10.26 -2.52 14.55
CA PHE A 224 -10.13 -1.53 15.61
C PHE A 224 -10.23 -2.16 17.00
N GLU A 225 -11.15 -3.11 17.21
CA GLU A 225 -11.28 -3.84 18.47
C GLU A 225 -10.04 -4.68 18.76
N ARG A 226 -9.48 -5.36 17.75
CA ARG A 226 -8.26 -6.14 17.85
C ARG A 226 -7.06 -5.28 18.23
N MET A 227 -6.88 -4.15 17.55
CA MET A 227 -5.83 -3.18 17.90
C MET A 227 -5.98 -2.69 19.35
N SER A 228 -7.20 -2.34 19.77
CA SER A 228 -7.47 -1.93 21.15
C SER A 228 -7.20 -3.04 22.18
N ALA A 229 -7.46 -4.30 21.81
CA ALA A 229 -7.19 -5.46 22.69
C ALA A 229 -5.68 -5.72 22.81
N SER A 230 -4.91 -5.59 21.74
CA SER A 230 -3.46 -5.76 21.75
C SER A 230 -2.77 -4.75 22.68
N MET A 231 -3.29 -3.51 22.77
CA MET A 231 -2.80 -2.51 23.71
C MET A 231 -3.02 -2.89 25.18
N ARG A 232 -4.17 -3.46 25.50
CA ARG A 232 -4.49 -3.83 26.91
C ARG A 232 -3.65 -4.99 27.44
N GLY A 233 -3.25 -5.91 26.55
CA GLY A 233 -2.37 -7.02 26.90
C GLY A 233 -0.90 -6.61 27.15
N ASN A 234 -0.50 -5.44 26.66
CA ASN A 234 0.90 -4.96 26.65
C ASN A 234 1.23 -3.94 27.75
N GLN A 235 0.47 -3.84 28.84
CA GLN A 235 0.75 -2.92 29.96
C GLN A 235 2.10 -3.16 30.68
N GLY A 236 2.92 -4.09 30.20
CA GLY A 236 4.23 -4.45 30.75
C GLY A 236 5.46 -3.78 30.14
N GLY A 237 5.35 -2.63 29.46
CA GLY A 237 6.53 -1.83 29.06
C GLY A 237 6.84 -1.79 27.56
N TYR A 238 5.98 -2.27 26.68
CA TYR A 238 6.14 -2.12 25.23
C TYR A 238 5.53 -0.80 24.73
N SER A 239 6.17 -0.19 23.74
CA SER A 239 5.71 1.04 23.10
C SER A 239 4.33 0.85 22.44
N VAL A 240 3.47 1.88 22.53
CA VAL A 240 2.21 1.92 21.79
C VAL A 240 2.51 1.78 20.29
N PRO A 241 1.82 0.90 19.54
CA PRO A 241 2.00 0.78 18.10
C PRO A 241 1.89 2.15 17.40
N ASP A 242 2.78 2.42 16.44
CA ASP A 242 2.86 3.73 15.77
C ASP A 242 1.55 4.13 15.09
N PHE A 243 0.80 3.17 14.55
CA PHE A 243 -0.53 3.40 14.01
C PHE A 243 -1.47 4.08 15.02
N LEU A 244 -1.44 3.67 16.26
CA LEU A 244 -2.32 4.21 17.29
C LEU A 244 -1.87 5.58 17.82
N GLN A 245 -0.62 5.95 17.57
CA GLN A 245 -0.12 7.30 17.85
C GLN A 245 -0.62 8.29 16.80
N THR A 246 -0.63 7.89 15.53
CA THR A 246 -1.09 8.70 14.39
C THR A 246 -2.60 8.62 14.17
N HIS A 247 -3.21 7.45 14.42
CA HIS A 247 -4.63 7.13 14.25
C HIS A 247 -5.26 6.60 15.56
N PRO A 248 -5.53 7.44 16.56
CA PRO A 248 -6.05 6.99 17.85
C PRO A 248 -7.37 6.24 17.71
N VAL A 249 -7.39 4.96 18.10
CA VAL A 249 -8.59 4.15 18.10
C VAL A 249 -9.35 4.35 19.42
N THR A 250 -10.44 5.10 19.35
CA THR A 250 -11.32 5.38 20.49
C THR A 250 -12.54 4.46 20.47
N THR A 251 -13.17 4.26 21.63
CA THR A 251 -14.45 3.53 21.72
C THR A 251 -15.54 4.16 20.85
N THR A 252 -15.50 5.48 20.67
CA THR A 252 -16.41 6.20 19.78
C THR A 252 -16.21 5.76 18.32
N ARG A 253 -14.97 5.71 17.82
CA ARG A 253 -14.67 5.25 16.44
C ARG A 253 -15.16 3.83 16.21
N ILE A 254 -14.91 2.91 17.16
CA ILE A 254 -15.40 1.52 17.10
C ILE A 254 -16.92 1.49 17.00
N SER A 255 -17.62 2.24 17.87
CA SER A 255 -19.08 2.28 17.90
C SER A 255 -19.67 2.88 16.61
N GLU A 256 -19.06 3.96 16.10
CA GLU A 256 -19.48 4.58 14.84
C GLU A 256 -19.24 3.66 13.63
N ALA A 257 -18.10 2.95 13.58
CA ALA A 257 -17.83 1.98 12.51
C ALA A 257 -18.87 0.85 12.52
N LYS A 258 -19.22 0.30 13.69
CA LYS A 258 -20.28 -0.70 13.84
C LYS A 258 -21.64 -0.17 13.38
N ALA A 259 -22.03 1.03 13.83
CA ALA A 259 -23.31 1.63 13.46
C ALA A 259 -23.40 1.85 11.95
N ARG A 260 -22.32 2.31 11.30
CA ARG A 260 -22.25 2.49 9.84
C ARG A 260 -22.32 1.16 9.11
N ALA A 261 -21.60 0.13 9.58
CA ALA A 261 -21.67 -1.22 9.00
C ALA A 261 -23.10 -1.78 9.06
N GLU A 262 -23.78 -1.67 10.20
CA GLU A 262 -25.16 -2.10 10.36
C GLU A 262 -26.13 -1.32 9.46
N GLN A 263 -25.94 -0.01 9.32
CA GLN A 263 -26.75 0.79 8.39
C GLN A 263 -26.56 0.33 6.94
N MET A 264 -25.32 0.13 6.49
CA MET A 264 -25.02 -0.33 5.13
C MET A 264 -25.60 -1.72 4.83
N LYS A 265 -25.61 -2.62 5.84
CA LYS A 265 -26.23 -3.95 5.71
C LYS A 265 -27.76 -3.86 5.55
N LYS A 266 -28.41 -2.91 6.24
CA LYS A 266 -29.86 -2.66 6.09
C LYS A 266 -30.22 -2.10 4.73
N ASP A 267 -29.33 -1.27 4.16
CA ASP A 267 -29.53 -0.66 2.84
C ASP A 267 -29.25 -1.65 1.69
N THR A 268 -28.82 -2.89 1.99
CA THR A 268 -28.58 -3.93 0.99
C THR A 268 -29.73 -4.93 0.92
N VAL A 269 -30.07 -5.39 -0.30
CA VAL A 269 -31.01 -6.49 -0.54
C VAL A 269 -30.27 -7.77 -0.90
N LEU A 270 -30.84 -8.92 -0.55
CA LEU A 270 -30.32 -10.22 -0.97
C LEU A 270 -30.72 -10.45 -2.44
N LEU A 271 -29.77 -10.41 -3.33
CA LEU A 271 -29.96 -10.86 -4.71
C LEU A 271 -29.65 -12.36 -4.77
N THR A 272 -30.65 -13.13 -5.18
CA THR A 272 -30.52 -14.57 -5.38
C THR A 272 -30.36 -14.82 -6.87
N THR A 273 -29.22 -15.37 -7.29
CA THR A 273 -28.92 -15.70 -8.69
C THR A 273 -28.75 -17.21 -8.83
N GLU A 274 -29.44 -17.82 -9.77
CA GLU A 274 -29.22 -19.21 -10.14
C GLU A 274 -27.92 -19.33 -10.94
N VAL A 275 -27.02 -20.20 -10.49
CA VAL A 275 -25.73 -20.50 -11.16
C VAL A 275 -25.64 -22.00 -11.43
N PRO A 276 -24.89 -22.43 -12.45
CA PRO A 276 -24.66 -23.87 -12.68
C PRO A 276 -24.05 -24.52 -11.43
N GLY A 277 -24.81 -25.43 -10.80
CA GLY A 277 -24.42 -26.12 -9.57
C GLY A 277 -25.06 -25.61 -8.27
N GLY A 278 -25.98 -24.61 -8.33
CA GLY A 278 -26.69 -24.15 -7.13
C GLY A 278 -27.23 -22.73 -7.19
N VAL A 279 -27.65 -22.24 -6.05
CA VAL A 279 -28.18 -20.89 -5.87
C VAL A 279 -27.14 -20.03 -5.18
N ARG A 280 -26.81 -18.89 -5.77
CA ARG A 280 -25.92 -17.89 -5.17
C ARG A 280 -26.75 -16.76 -4.54
N GLN A 281 -26.43 -16.45 -3.28
CA GLN A 281 -27.02 -15.31 -2.58
C GLN A 281 -25.96 -14.25 -2.35
N GLU A 282 -26.21 -13.04 -2.79
CA GLU A 282 -25.30 -11.89 -2.64
C GLU A 282 -26.08 -10.68 -2.12
N ARG A 283 -25.47 -9.97 -1.14
CA ARG A 283 -26.04 -8.70 -0.69
C ARG A 283 -25.57 -7.58 -1.61
N VAL A 284 -26.52 -6.91 -2.23
CA VAL A 284 -26.25 -5.81 -3.18
C VAL A 284 -27.01 -4.57 -2.75
N ASN A 285 -26.40 -3.41 -2.95
CA ASN A 285 -27.12 -2.14 -2.79
C ASN A 285 -28.00 -1.92 -4.03
N PRO A 286 -29.34 -1.87 -3.91
CA PRO A 286 -30.23 -1.68 -5.05
C PRO A 286 -30.01 -0.35 -5.78
N SER A 287 -29.38 0.63 -5.11
CA SER A 287 -29.07 1.94 -5.67
C SER A 287 -27.69 1.99 -6.35
N ASP A 288 -26.95 0.87 -6.43
CA ASP A 288 -25.65 0.81 -7.10
C ASP A 288 -25.83 0.92 -8.62
N PRO A 289 -25.26 1.97 -9.27
CA PRO A 289 -25.36 2.13 -10.72
C PRO A 289 -24.78 0.94 -11.50
N ALA A 290 -23.79 0.24 -10.93
CA ALA A 290 -23.21 -0.96 -11.55
C ALA A 290 -24.21 -2.11 -11.68
N LEU A 291 -25.25 -2.19 -10.82
CA LEU A 291 -26.32 -3.18 -10.91
C LEU A 291 -27.34 -2.85 -12.00
N SER A 292 -27.40 -1.59 -12.41
CA SER A 292 -28.30 -1.11 -13.47
C SER A 292 -27.71 -1.31 -14.86
N ASP A 293 -26.42 -1.62 -14.98
CA ASP A 293 -25.75 -1.86 -16.27
C ASP A 293 -26.04 -3.29 -16.77
N PRO A 294 -26.74 -3.43 -17.91
CA PRO A 294 -27.03 -4.74 -18.50
C PRO A 294 -25.78 -5.52 -18.90
N LEU A 295 -24.63 -4.82 -19.12
CA LEU A 295 -23.35 -5.44 -19.53
C LEU A 295 -22.66 -6.16 -18.35
N VAL A 296 -22.90 -5.73 -17.11
CA VAL A 296 -22.37 -6.37 -15.90
C VAL A 296 -23.13 -7.68 -15.59
N ARG A 297 -24.39 -7.80 -16.04
CA ARG A 297 -25.25 -8.97 -15.79
C ARG A 297 -25.08 -10.13 -16.77
N ARG A 298 -24.39 -9.94 -17.89
CA ARG A 298 -24.21 -10.97 -18.91
C ARG A 298 -22.74 -11.20 -19.18
N SER A 299 -22.27 -12.45 -19.01
CA SER A 299 -21.03 -12.89 -19.65
C SER A 299 -21.14 -12.55 -21.14
N ASN A 300 -20.28 -11.65 -21.63
CA ASN A 300 -20.31 -11.28 -23.05
C ASN A 300 -19.85 -12.50 -23.86
N PRO A 301 -20.74 -13.17 -24.62
CA PRO A 301 -20.39 -14.37 -25.37
C PRO A 301 -19.38 -14.09 -26.51
N LEU A 302 -19.11 -12.81 -26.81
CA LEU A 302 -18.14 -12.40 -27.84
C LEU A 302 -16.72 -12.24 -27.30
N LEU A 303 -16.51 -12.33 -25.97
CA LEU A 303 -15.17 -12.29 -25.39
C LEU A 303 -14.58 -13.71 -25.33
N PRO A 304 -13.31 -13.91 -25.76
CA PRO A 304 -12.61 -15.16 -25.56
C PRO A 304 -12.66 -15.60 -24.10
N ALA A 305 -12.72 -16.90 -23.83
CA ALA A 305 -12.77 -17.45 -22.47
C ALA A 305 -11.61 -16.97 -21.58
N SER A 306 -10.44 -16.65 -22.16
CA SER A 306 -9.28 -16.06 -21.49
C SER A 306 -9.47 -14.58 -21.06
N MET A 307 -10.47 -13.90 -21.62
CA MET A 307 -10.84 -12.50 -21.27
C MET A 307 -12.14 -12.42 -20.48
N GLN A 308 -12.81 -13.55 -20.23
CA GLN A 308 -13.97 -13.59 -19.34
C GLN A 308 -13.49 -13.52 -17.91
N ILE A 309 -13.51 -12.31 -17.35
CA ILE A 309 -13.32 -12.11 -15.91
C ILE A 309 -14.50 -12.84 -15.25
N SER A 310 -14.19 -13.88 -14.48
CA SER A 310 -15.21 -14.60 -13.72
C SER A 310 -16.01 -13.61 -12.89
N VAL A 311 -17.32 -13.57 -13.04
CA VAL A 311 -18.22 -12.75 -12.20
C VAL A 311 -17.98 -13.05 -10.71
N ASN A 312 -17.51 -14.26 -10.39
CA ASN A 312 -17.11 -14.67 -9.05
C ASN A 312 -15.88 -13.89 -8.50
N SER A 313 -14.96 -13.44 -9.36
CA SER A 313 -13.80 -12.63 -8.95
C SER A 313 -14.15 -11.14 -8.80
N LEU A 314 -15.24 -10.67 -9.43
CA LEU A 314 -15.70 -9.30 -9.32
C LEU A 314 -16.59 -9.05 -8.09
N SER A 315 -17.22 -10.09 -7.55
CA SER A 315 -18.22 -9.98 -6.49
C SER A 315 -17.70 -10.25 -5.09
N ARG A 316 -16.49 -10.81 -4.95
CA ARG A 316 -15.80 -10.96 -3.65
C ARG A 316 -14.62 -10.00 -3.62
N GLY A 317 -14.56 -9.13 -2.61
CA GLY A 317 -13.42 -8.23 -2.39
C GLY A 317 -12.12 -8.99 -2.22
N SER A 318 -12.16 -10.13 -1.50
CA SER A 318 -10.98 -10.94 -1.20
C SER A 318 -10.31 -11.51 -2.46
N THR A 319 -8.98 -11.42 -2.51
CA THR A 319 -8.14 -12.05 -3.54
C THR A 319 -8.04 -13.56 -3.39
N GLY A 320 -8.38 -14.10 -2.21
CA GLY A 320 -8.18 -15.51 -1.84
C GLY A 320 -6.71 -15.86 -1.56
N GLN A 321 -5.82 -14.88 -1.52
CA GLN A 321 -4.37 -15.09 -1.41
C GLN A 321 -3.81 -14.64 -0.05
N PHE A 322 -4.64 -14.04 0.79
CA PHE A 322 -4.23 -13.40 2.05
C PHE A 322 -3.39 -14.32 2.95
N GLU A 323 -3.81 -15.56 3.16
CA GLU A 323 -3.12 -16.47 4.07
C GLU A 323 -1.72 -16.81 3.57
N TRP A 324 -1.55 -16.99 2.25
CA TRP A 324 -0.26 -17.23 1.62
C TRP A 324 0.64 -15.99 1.68
N ALA A 325 0.07 -14.81 1.41
CA ALA A 325 0.75 -13.52 1.53
C ALA A 325 1.21 -13.27 2.97
N ARG A 326 0.34 -13.52 3.96
CA ARG A 326 0.66 -13.36 5.39
C ARG A 326 1.82 -14.25 5.81
N GLU A 327 1.80 -15.53 5.45
CA GLU A 327 2.87 -16.44 5.82
C GLU A 327 4.19 -16.12 5.07
N ARG A 328 4.13 -15.66 3.82
CA ARG A 328 5.30 -15.15 3.11
C ARG A 328 5.88 -13.91 3.81
N LEU A 329 5.04 -12.97 4.19
CA LEU A 329 5.44 -11.78 4.96
C LEU A 329 6.07 -12.16 6.31
N ARG A 330 5.52 -13.16 7.02
CA ARG A 330 6.09 -13.68 8.27
C ARG A 330 7.55 -14.12 8.09
N VAL A 331 7.84 -14.79 6.98
CA VAL A 331 9.19 -15.26 6.66
C VAL A 331 10.11 -14.11 6.22
N LEU A 332 9.61 -13.21 5.38
CA LEU A 332 10.41 -12.15 4.77
C LEU A 332 10.70 -10.99 5.72
N SER A 333 9.84 -10.76 6.72
CA SER A 333 10.01 -9.72 7.75
C SER A 333 10.73 -10.21 9.02
N ALA A 334 11.07 -11.48 9.12
CA ALA A 334 11.82 -12.01 10.26
C ALA A 334 13.30 -11.58 10.21
N ASP A 335 13.88 -11.30 11.36
CA ASP A 335 15.28 -10.89 11.49
C ASP A 335 16.23 -11.96 10.95
N THR A 336 15.98 -13.22 11.28
CA THR A 336 16.75 -14.35 10.74
C THR A 336 15.84 -15.49 10.29
N PRO A 337 16.28 -16.33 9.31
CA PRO A 337 15.52 -17.54 8.94
C PRO A 337 15.34 -18.52 10.09
N GLY A 338 16.28 -18.57 11.04
CA GLY A 338 16.19 -19.42 12.22
C GLY A 338 15.08 -18.98 13.17
N ASP A 339 14.82 -17.68 13.29
CA ASP A 339 13.75 -17.16 14.14
C ASP A 339 12.39 -17.61 13.64
N VAL A 340 12.15 -17.50 12.34
CA VAL A 340 10.88 -17.90 11.76
C VAL A 340 10.64 -19.42 11.82
N ILE A 341 11.68 -20.23 11.69
CA ILE A 341 11.55 -21.68 11.88
C ILE A 341 11.11 -21.98 13.31
N ARG A 342 11.73 -21.35 14.32
CA ARG A 342 11.33 -21.50 15.73
C ARG A 342 9.91 -21.01 15.98
N GLU A 343 9.48 -19.95 15.32
CA GLU A 343 8.11 -19.44 15.39
C GLU A 343 7.11 -20.51 14.90
N TYR A 344 7.37 -21.16 13.75
CA TYR A 344 6.50 -22.25 13.24
C TYR A 344 6.55 -23.50 14.12
N GLU A 345 7.69 -23.86 14.67
CA GLU A 345 7.79 -24.98 15.62
C GLU A 345 6.98 -24.71 16.90
N SER A 346 6.96 -23.45 17.35
CA SER A 346 6.11 -23.03 18.48
C SER A 346 4.63 -23.12 18.13
N LEU A 347 4.22 -22.63 16.95
CA LEU A 347 2.86 -22.75 16.46
C LEU A 347 2.43 -24.21 16.33
N GLN A 348 3.29 -25.07 15.81
CA GLN A 348 3.01 -26.51 15.68
C GLN A 348 2.77 -27.19 17.02
N ARG A 349 3.52 -26.80 18.06
CA ARG A 349 3.31 -27.32 19.43
C ARG A 349 2.02 -26.79 20.07
N ALA A 350 1.63 -25.55 19.76
CA ALA A 350 0.45 -24.91 20.33
C ALA A 350 -0.87 -25.37 19.69
N GLN A 351 -0.84 -25.79 18.43
CA GLN A 351 -2.02 -26.14 17.65
C GLN A 351 -2.29 -27.66 17.69
N LYS A 352 -3.49 -28.06 18.13
CA LYS A 352 -3.88 -29.48 18.22
C LYS A 352 -3.84 -30.24 16.89
N ASN A 353 -4.14 -29.56 15.79
CA ASN A 353 -4.24 -30.12 14.43
C ASN A 353 -2.96 -29.91 13.61
N GLY A 354 -1.85 -29.45 14.22
CA GLY A 354 -0.65 -29.10 13.51
C GLY A 354 -0.75 -27.78 12.72
N LEU A 355 0.23 -27.52 11.86
CA LEU A 355 0.26 -26.31 11.04
C LEU A 355 -0.79 -26.37 9.93
N THR A 356 -1.44 -25.25 9.65
CA THR A 356 -2.28 -25.08 8.46
C THR A 356 -1.45 -25.15 7.18
N GLU A 357 -2.07 -25.35 6.02
CA GLU A 357 -1.37 -25.42 4.73
C GLU A 357 -0.58 -24.15 4.41
N PRO A 358 -1.12 -22.92 4.58
CA PRO A 358 -0.32 -21.70 4.45
C PRO A 358 0.84 -21.63 5.44
N GLN A 359 0.67 -22.13 6.69
CA GLN A 359 1.77 -22.18 7.66
C GLN A 359 2.85 -23.20 7.27
N ARG A 360 2.46 -24.35 6.68
CA ARG A 360 3.41 -25.33 6.11
C ARG A 360 4.21 -24.70 4.96
N TYR A 361 3.57 -23.93 4.10
CA TYR A 361 4.24 -23.13 3.07
C TYR A 361 5.24 -22.16 3.68
N GLY A 362 4.85 -21.39 4.71
CA GLY A 362 5.74 -20.48 5.41
C GLY A 362 6.95 -21.17 6.03
N LEU A 363 6.76 -22.33 6.70
CA LEU A 363 7.84 -23.13 7.24
C LEU A 363 8.80 -23.61 6.14
N ALA A 364 8.28 -24.06 5.01
CA ALA A 364 9.08 -24.50 3.87
C ALA A 364 9.92 -23.32 3.28
N LEU A 365 9.34 -22.13 3.18
CA LEU A 365 10.08 -20.91 2.81
C LEU A 365 11.17 -20.55 3.82
N GLY A 366 10.89 -20.66 5.12
CA GLY A 366 11.88 -20.46 6.18
C GLY A 366 13.06 -21.42 6.03
N ARG A 367 12.78 -22.71 5.76
CA ARG A 367 13.79 -23.73 5.46
C ARG A 367 14.59 -23.41 4.21
N LEU A 368 13.93 -22.98 3.14
CA LEU A 368 14.59 -22.57 1.90
C LEU A 368 15.59 -21.43 2.13
N ARG A 369 15.21 -20.43 2.90
CA ARG A 369 16.07 -19.30 3.27
C ARG A 369 17.18 -19.70 4.26
N ASN A 370 16.99 -20.77 5.02
CA ASN A 370 17.97 -21.33 5.94
C ASN A 370 18.84 -22.43 5.28
N SER A 371 19.03 -22.36 3.97
CA SER A 371 19.87 -23.29 3.18
C SER A 371 19.43 -24.75 3.20
N ALA A 372 18.19 -25.06 3.60
CA ALA A 372 17.61 -26.41 3.58
C ALA A 372 16.73 -26.65 2.36
N ALA A 373 17.24 -26.28 1.16
CA ALA A 373 16.48 -26.29 -0.10
C ALA A 373 15.90 -27.67 -0.44
N ALA A 374 16.64 -28.76 -0.22
CA ALA A 374 16.17 -30.12 -0.50
C ALA A 374 14.95 -30.53 0.38
N GLN A 375 14.91 -30.09 1.65
CA GLN A 375 13.75 -30.33 2.52
C GLN A 375 12.58 -29.45 2.06
N ALA A 376 12.84 -28.16 1.81
CA ALA A 376 11.80 -27.23 1.32
C ALA A 376 11.16 -27.73 0.02
N SER A 377 11.96 -28.27 -0.92
CA SER A 377 11.46 -28.85 -2.17
C SER A 377 10.48 -29.99 -1.94
N ARG A 378 10.77 -30.91 -1.01
CA ARG A 378 9.85 -32.01 -0.66
C ARG A 378 8.54 -31.50 -0.06
N ASP A 379 8.64 -30.60 0.92
CA ASP A 379 7.49 -30.05 1.62
C ASP A 379 6.56 -29.28 0.65
N LEU A 380 7.16 -28.46 -0.24
CA LEU A 380 6.41 -27.68 -1.23
C LEU A 380 5.83 -28.56 -2.35
N ALA A 381 6.51 -29.65 -2.74
CA ALA A 381 5.98 -30.58 -3.72
C ALA A 381 4.75 -31.33 -3.18
N GLU A 382 4.70 -31.62 -1.88
CA GLU A 382 3.52 -32.18 -1.24
C GLU A 382 2.36 -31.18 -1.26
N LEU A 383 2.59 -29.93 -0.84
CA LEU A 383 1.58 -28.88 -0.86
C LEU A 383 1.05 -28.58 -2.27
N LEU A 384 1.91 -28.59 -3.28
CA LEU A 384 1.47 -28.33 -4.66
C LEU A 384 0.60 -29.43 -5.23
N ARG A 385 0.72 -30.69 -4.75
CA ARG A 385 -0.21 -31.77 -5.14
C ARG A 385 -1.63 -31.53 -4.64
N ASP A 386 -1.74 -30.94 -3.44
CA ASP A 386 -3.03 -30.61 -2.83
C ASP A 386 -3.63 -29.31 -3.43
N HIS A 387 -2.76 -28.39 -3.92
CA HIS A 387 -3.11 -27.10 -4.49
C HIS A 387 -2.43 -26.85 -5.84
N PRO A 388 -2.79 -27.59 -6.91
CA PRO A 388 -2.04 -27.58 -8.18
C PRO A 388 -1.99 -26.23 -8.89
N ASP A 389 -2.98 -25.36 -8.65
CA ASP A 389 -3.09 -24.03 -9.27
C ASP A 389 -2.54 -22.90 -8.37
N ASN A 390 -1.92 -23.24 -7.24
CA ASN A 390 -1.41 -22.24 -6.31
C ASN A 390 -0.06 -21.69 -6.77
N VAL A 391 -0.07 -20.48 -7.30
CA VAL A 391 1.13 -19.80 -7.83
C VAL A 391 2.18 -19.55 -6.73
N TRP A 392 1.76 -19.25 -5.48
CA TRP A 392 2.68 -19.02 -4.37
C TRP A 392 3.53 -20.26 -4.07
N VAL A 393 2.87 -21.39 -3.98
CA VAL A 393 3.54 -22.69 -3.74
C VAL A 393 4.38 -23.10 -4.95
N ALA A 394 3.85 -22.94 -6.18
CA ALA A 394 4.54 -23.32 -7.40
C ALA A 394 5.85 -22.55 -7.62
N LEU A 395 5.85 -21.23 -7.37
CA LEU A 395 7.05 -20.38 -7.47
C LEU A 395 8.08 -20.75 -6.40
N ALA A 396 7.65 -20.93 -5.15
CA ALA A 396 8.55 -21.35 -4.06
C ALA A 396 9.16 -22.74 -4.31
N LEU A 397 8.39 -23.68 -4.88
CA LEU A 397 8.90 -24.98 -5.25
C LEU A 397 9.96 -24.87 -6.36
N GLY A 398 9.72 -24.06 -7.40
CA GLY A 398 10.71 -23.83 -8.45
C GLY A 398 12.03 -23.24 -7.91
N GLU A 399 11.94 -22.31 -6.96
CA GLU A 399 13.12 -21.78 -6.25
C GLU A 399 13.84 -22.90 -5.46
N ALA A 400 13.10 -23.72 -4.72
CA ALA A 400 13.66 -24.81 -3.91
C ALA A 400 14.29 -25.91 -4.79
N GLU A 401 13.66 -26.28 -5.90
CA GLU A 401 14.20 -27.21 -6.90
C GLU A 401 15.52 -26.69 -7.46
N SER A 402 15.58 -25.42 -7.89
CA SER A 402 16.81 -24.84 -8.44
C SER A 402 17.95 -24.84 -7.41
N ARG A 403 17.69 -24.37 -6.20
CA ARG A 403 18.71 -24.28 -5.13
C ARG A 403 19.09 -25.62 -4.52
N SER A 404 18.29 -26.68 -4.76
CA SER A 404 18.66 -28.07 -4.40
C SER A 404 19.38 -28.83 -5.53
N GLY A 405 19.73 -28.15 -6.63
CA GLY A 405 20.45 -28.74 -7.75
C GLY A 405 19.57 -29.35 -8.84
N GLN A 406 18.24 -29.27 -8.73
CA GLN A 406 17.27 -29.81 -9.71
C GLN A 406 16.91 -28.75 -10.78
N GLN A 407 17.92 -28.13 -11.39
CA GLN A 407 17.77 -26.97 -12.28
C GLN A 407 16.86 -27.24 -13.49
N ALA A 408 16.98 -28.44 -14.11
CA ALA A 408 16.13 -28.81 -15.26
C ALA A 408 14.64 -28.86 -14.88
N GLN A 409 14.32 -29.41 -13.70
CA GLN A 409 12.96 -29.49 -13.19
C GLN A 409 12.40 -28.10 -12.86
N ALA A 410 13.20 -27.26 -12.19
CA ALA A 410 12.85 -25.88 -11.90
C ALA A 410 12.53 -25.10 -13.19
N ASN A 411 13.42 -25.18 -14.20
CA ASN A 411 13.21 -24.48 -15.47
C ASN A 411 11.93 -24.95 -16.19
N ALA A 412 11.65 -26.26 -16.25
CA ALA A 412 10.43 -26.79 -16.84
C ALA A 412 9.17 -26.30 -16.12
N ARG A 413 9.21 -26.18 -14.78
CA ARG A 413 8.14 -25.63 -13.95
C ARG A 413 7.89 -24.16 -14.30
N PHE A 414 8.94 -23.33 -14.28
CA PHE A 414 8.82 -21.92 -14.61
C PHE A 414 8.32 -21.67 -16.03
N GLU A 415 8.76 -22.47 -17.01
CA GLU A 415 8.23 -22.37 -18.37
C GLU A 415 6.74 -22.70 -18.45
N THR A 416 6.30 -23.66 -17.65
CA THR A 416 4.87 -23.99 -17.56
C THR A 416 4.10 -22.84 -16.93
N LEU A 417 4.60 -22.25 -15.82
CA LEU A 417 3.99 -21.10 -15.18
C LEU A 417 3.94 -19.88 -16.11
N MET A 418 4.99 -19.62 -16.90
CA MET A 418 4.99 -18.52 -17.88
C MET A 418 3.92 -18.72 -18.97
N ARG A 419 3.66 -19.96 -19.39
CA ARG A 419 2.58 -20.27 -20.35
C ARG A 419 1.18 -20.13 -19.73
N GLN A 420 1.03 -20.53 -18.46
CA GLN A 420 -0.25 -20.45 -17.73
C GLN A 420 -0.60 -19.02 -17.31
N HIS A 421 0.42 -18.20 -17.00
CA HIS A 421 0.27 -16.83 -16.52
C HIS A 421 1.06 -15.84 -17.40
N PRO A 422 0.67 -15.65 -18.68
CA PRO A 422 1.38 -14.78 -19.59
C PRO A 422 1.35 -13.33 -19.06
N GLY A 423 2.52 -12.69 -19.03
CA GLY A 423 2.65 -11.31 -18.52
C GLY A 423 2.66 -11.16 -16.99
N SER A 424 2.59 -12.26 -16.24
CA SER A 424 2.67 -12.19 -14.77
C SER A 424 4.05 -11.70 -14.32
N ARG A 425 4.09 -10.53 -13.68
CA ARG A 425 5.30 -9.94 -13.11
C ARG A 425 5.95 -10.86 -12.05
N PRO A 426 5.21 -11.43 -11.07
CA PRO A 426 5.81 -12.35 -10.10
C PRO A 426 6.49 -13.57 -10.73
N VAL A 427 5.83 -14.21 -11.70
CA VAL A 427 6.40 -15.37 -12.38
C VAL A 427 7.67 -15.02 -13.15
N ALA A 428 7.63 -13.93 -13.93
CA ALA A 428 8.77 -13.50 -14.74
C ALA A 428 9.97 -13.09 -13.88
N LEU A 429 9.75 -12.31 -12.81
CA LEU A 429 10.84 -11.84 -11.94
C LEU A 429 11.43 -12.97 -11.10
N THR A 430 10.62 -13.90 -10.61
CA THR A 430 11.14 -15.07 -9.87
C THR A 430 11.95 -15.96 -10.80
N TYR A 431 11.46 -16.24 -12.03
CA TYR A 431 12.22 -17.04 -12.98
C TYR A 431 13.51 -16.35 -13.42
N ALA A 432 13.47 -15.03 -13.70
CA ALA A 432 14.70 -14.27 -13.99
C ALA A 432 15.71 -14.32 -12.85
N THR A 433 15.24 -14.29 -11.60
CA THR A 433 16.12 -14.46 -10.44
C THR A 433 16.84 -15.81 -10.48
N ILE A 434 16.09 -16.89 -10.72
CA ILE A 434 16.65 -18.25 -10.80
C ILE A 434 17.64 -18.39 -11.96
N LEU A 435 17.31 -17.90 -13.15
CA LEU A 435 18.21 -17.91 -14.30
C LEU A 435 19.50 -17.10 -14.02
N ASN A 436 19.36 -15.95 -13.36
CA ASN A 436 20.51 -15.13 -12.96
C ASN A 436 21.40 -15.83 -11.90
N GLU A 437 20.79 -16.61 -10.97
CA GLU A 437 21.51 -17.43 -9.99
C GLU A 437 22.21 -18.62 -10.64
N GLN A 438 21.59 -19.28 -11.63
CA GLN A 438 22.19 -20.35 -12.40
C GLN A 438 23.44 -19.87 -13.15
N GLY A 439 23.45 -18.61 -13.61
CA GLY A 439 24.57 -17.98 -14.26
C GLY A 439 24.82 -18.47 -15.69
N GLY A 440 25.87 -17.94 -16.29
CA GLY A 440 26.25 -18.27 -17.66
C GLY A 440 25.50 -17.50 -18.72
N ARG A 441 26.05 -17.51 -19.94
CA ARG A 441 25.56 -16.68 -21.05
C ARG A 441 24.16 -17.11 -21.53
N GLU A 442 23.93 -18.41 -21.61
CA GLU A 442 22.64 -18.96 -22.09
C GLU A 442 21.49 -18.59 -21.14
N ALA A 443 21.67 -18.78 -19.83
CA ALA A 443 20.68 -18.39 -18.83
C ALA A 443 20.43 -16.88 -18.85
N GLY A 444 21.48 -16.06 -18.99
CA GLY A 444 21.38 -14.62 -19.13
C GLY A 444 20.57 -14.18 -20.37
N GLN A 445 20.87 -14.77 -21.53
CA GLN A 445 20.13 -14.50 -22.79
C GLN A 445 18.65 -14.88 -22.67
N ARG A 446 18.35 -15.99 -22.03
CA ARG A 446 16.99 -16.45 -21.79
C ARG A 446 16.22 -15.51 -20.86
N ALA A 447 16.83 -15.10 -19.73
CA ALA A 447 16.24 -14.15 -18.81
C ALA A 447 16.04 -12.78 -19.47
N GLN A 448 17.02 -12.27 -20.20
CA GLN A 448 16.92 -11.00 -20.94
C GLN A 448 15.79 -11.04 -21.98
N ALA A 449 15.71 -12.10 -22.79
CA ALA A 449 14.67 -12.25 -23.81
C ALA A 449 13.27 -12.30 -23.20
N MET A 450 13.12 -12.99 -22.06
CA MET A 450 11.86 -13.08 -21.31
C MET A 450 11.41 -11.73 -20.71
N LEU A 451 12.34 -10.96 -20.17
CA LEU A 451 12.02 -9.67 -19.51
C LEU A 451 11.85 -8.52 -20.51
N ARG A 452 12.49 -8.58 -21.69
CA ARG A 452 12.47 -7.50 -22.69
C ARG A 452 11.08 -6.99 -23.06
N PRO A 453 10.05 -7.80 -23.29
CA PRO A 453 8.68 -7.34 -23.59
C PRO A 453 8.03 -6.54 -22.47
N MET A 454 8.49 -6.72 -21.22
CA MET A 454 7.93 -6.08 -20.02
C MET A 454 8.55 -4.70 -19.73
N LEU A 455 9.60 -4.28 -20.44
CA LEU A 455 10.33 -3.02 -20.19
C LEU A 455 9.44 -1.79 -20.20
N SER A 456 8.46 -1.74 -21.13
CA SER A 456 7.55 -0.58 -21.24
C SER A 456 6.62 -0.42 -20.03
N GLN A 457 6.27 -1.50 -19.37
CA GLN A 457 5.35 -1.50 -18.21
C GLN A 457 6.10 -1.47 -16.88
N SER A 458 7.35 -1.97 -16.85
CA SER A 458 8.16 -2.14 -15.64
C SER A 458 9.35 -1.17 -15.58
N GLY A 459 9.34 -0.10 -16.38
CA GLY A 459 10.44 0.87 -16.44
C GLY A 459 10.77 1.51 -15.09
N ASN A 460 9.75 1.75 -14.27
CA ASN A 460 9.87 2.37 -12.95
C ASN A 460 9.94 1.34 -11.79
N ASP A 461 10.19 0.08 -12.08
CA ASP A 461 10.31 -0.98 -11.09
C ASP A 461 11.79 -1.30 -10.81
N PRO A 462 12.33 -0.96 -9.63
CA PRO A 462 13.74 -1.18 -9.32
C PRO A 462 14.11 -2.66 -9.26
N VAL A 463 13.20 -3.54 -8.82
CA VAL A 463 13.43 -4.99 -8.78
C VAL A 463 13.54 -5.54 -10.21
N PHE A 464 12.66 -5.10 -11.09
CA PHE A 464 12.73 -5.45 -12.50
C PHE A 464 14.04 -4.98 -13.13
N GLN A 465 14.39 -3.69 -12.95
CA GLN A 465 15.62 -3.13 -13.52
C GLN A 465 16.87 -3.89 -13.03
N GLN A 466 16.94 -4.24 -11.76
CA GLN A 466 18.06 -5.01 -11.23
C GLN A 466 18.15 -6.42 -11.84
N ARG A 467 16.99 -7.12 -12.00
CA ARG A 467 16.99 -8.46 -12.61
C ARG A 467 17.33 -8.40 -14.10
N PHE A 468 16.82 -7.42 -14.81
CA PHE A 468 17.10 -7.18 -16.23
C PHE A 468 18.58 -6.78 -16.46
N ALA A 469 19.14 -5.94 -15.60
CA ALA A 469 20.55 -5.57 -15.63
C ALA A 469 21.46 -6.80 -15.50
N ARG A 470 21.21 -7.65 -14.49
CA ARG A 470 21.99 -8.88 -14.28
C ARG A 470 21.83 -9.86 -15.43
N ALA A 471 20.63 -10.03 -15.97
CA ALA A 471 20.38 -10.86 -17.14
C ALA A 471 21.13 -10.37 -18.38
N SER A 472 21.13 -9.04 -18.61
CA SER A 472 21.86 -8.40 -19.71
C SER A 472 23.37 -8.55 -19.57
N GLU A 473 23.88 -8.39 -18.36
CA GLU A 473 25.32 -8.60 -18.04
C GLU A 473 25.76 -10.04 -18.36
N LEU A 474 25.02 -11.03 -17.88
CA LEU A 474 25.28 -12.44 -18.16
C LEU A 474 25.16 -12.77 -19.66
N ALA A 475 24.21 -12.15 -20.38
CA ALA A 475 24.05 -12.30 -21.81
C ALA A 475 25.20 -11.68 -22.62
N GLY A 476 26.02 -10.81 -22.01
CA GLY A 476 27.09 -10.07 -22.66
C GLY A 476 26.63 -8.73 -23.29
N ASP A 477 25.41 -8.27 -23.00
CA ASP A 477 24.87 -6.99 -23.44
C ASP A 477 25.21 -5.90 -22.40
N THR A 478 26.48 -5.48 -22.40
CA THR A 478 27.04 -4.57 -21.40
C THR A 478 26.38 -3.19 -21.40
N THR A 479 25.95 -2.69 -22.56
CA THR A 479 25.25 -1.42 -22.68
C THR A 479 23.91 -1.46 -21.95
N ARG A 480 23.09 -2.47 -22.22
CA ARG A 480 21.80 -2.63 -21.56
C ARG A 480 21.93 -2.92 -20.07
N ALA A 481 22.94 -3.70 -19.70
CA ALA A 481 23.23 -3.95 -18.29
C ALA A 481 23.52 -2.63 -17.55
N SER A 482 24.41 -1.79 -18.10
CA SER A 482 24.78 -0.51 -17.50
C SER A 482 23.61 0.48 -17.43
N GLU A 483 22.79 0.60 -18.49
CA GLU A 483 21.57 1.40 -18.48
C GLU A 483 20.61 0.95 -17.35
N ALA A 484 20.36 -0.35 -17.26
CA ALA A 484 19.42 -0.91 -16.28
C ALA A 484 19.95 -0.86 -14.83
N TYR A 485 21.26 -1.04 -14.60
CA TYR A 485 21.85 -0.83 -13.28
C TYR A 485 21.76 0.63 -12.83
N ALA A 486 22.00 1.59 -13.73
CA ALA A 486 21.83 3.00 -13.42
C ALA A 486 20.35 3.34 -13.08
N GLU A 487 19.40 2.77 -13.83
CA GLU A 487 17.98 2.94 -13.53
C GLU A 487 17.60 2.32 -12.18
N ALA A 488 18.07 1.11 -11.89
CA ALA A 488 17.87 0.47 -10.59
C ALA A 488 18.45 1.30 -9.44
N ALA A 489 19.62 1.91 -9.61
CA ALA A 489 20.24 2.79 -8.62
C ALA A 489 19.38 4.04 -8.40
N PHE A 490 18.93 4.71 -9.46
CA PHE A 490 18.05 5.88 -9.36
C PHE A 490 16.74 5.56 -8.63
N LEU A 491 16.06 4.48 -9.01
CA LEU A 491 14.81 4.05 -8.41
C LEU A 491 14.97 3.57 -6.96
N SER A 492 16.20 3.21 -6.58
CA SER A 492 16.55 2.81 -5.22
C SER A 492 17.08 3.97 -4.35
N GLY A 493 16.87 5.23 -4.76
CA GLY A 493 17.26 6.40 -3.97
C GLY A 493 18.74 6.77 -4.06
N ARG A 494 19.45 6.27 -5.07
CA ARG A 494 20.89 6.55 -5.32
C ARG A 494 21.10 7.27 -6.65
N PRO A 495 20.53 8.49 -6.83
CA PRO A 495 20.58 9.20 -8.11
C PRO A 495 22.01 9.65 -8.49
N GLU A 496 22.86 9.94 -7.52
CA GLU A 496 24.27 10.29 -7.78
C GLU A 496 25.05 9.10 -8.34
N GLN A 497 24.88 7.91 -7.77
CA GLN A 497 25.45 6.68 -8.29
C GLN A 497 24.95 6.39 -9.72
N ALA A 498 23.66 6.56 -9.96
CA ALA A 498 23.08 6.41 -11.29
C ALA A 498 23.71 7.37 -12.32
N LEU A 499 23.89 8.64 -11.94
CA LEU A 499 24.53 9.64 -12.79
C LEU A 499 25.99 9.27 -13.13
N ILE A 500 26.77 8.83 -12.14
CA ILE A 500 28.15 8.37 -12.34
C ILE A 500 28.21 7.18 -13.32
N GLN A 501 27.32 6.19 -13.15
CA GLN A 501 27.24 5.02 -14.04
C GLN A 501 26.89 5.40 -15.48
N LEU A 502 25.91 6.29 -15.69
CA LEU A 502 25.53 6.78 -17.01
C LEU A 502 26.64 7.59 -17.67
N GLN A 503 27.36 8.43 -16.91
CA GLN A 503 28.51 9.17 -17.41
C GLN A 503 29.66 8.25 -17.81
N ALA A 504 29.88 7.18 -17.06
CA ALA A 504 30.87 6.15 -17.41
C ALA A 504 30.48 5.42 -18.70
N LEU A 505 29.20 5.03 -18.83
CA LEU A 505 28.66 4.40 -20.05
C LEU A 505 28.80 5.32 -21.27
N LYS A 506 28.49 6.63 -21.14
CA LYS A 506 28.64 7.60 -22.23
C LYS A 506 30.05 7.69 -22.80
N ARG A 507 31.08 7.42 -21.99
CA ARG A 507 32.50 7.45 -22.39
C ARG A 507 32.94 6.21 -23.16
N GLN A 508 32.13 5.15 -23.20
CA GLN A 508 32.50 3.92 -23.90
C GLN A 508 32.55 4.16 -25.42
N PRO A 509 33.64 3.71 -26.10
CA PRO A 509 33.81 3.95 -27.54
C PRO A 509 32.78 3.19 -28.39
N ASP A 510 32.34 2.02 -27.90
CA ASP A 510 31.46 1.12 -28.63
C ASP A 510 29.95 1.49 -28.48
N LEU A 511 29.64 2.59 -27.78
CA LEU A 511 28.27 3.04 -27.62
C LEU A 511 27.76 3.65 -28.95
N ASP A 512 26.74 3.04 -29.52
CA ASP A 512 26.13 3.51 -30.76
C ASP A 512 25.41 4.88 -30.59
N TYR A 513 25.04 5.51 -31.69
CA TYR A 513 24.38 6.82 -31.68
C TYR A 513 23.06 6.81 -30.90
N VAL A 514 22.24 5.76 -31.06
CA VAL A 514 20.93 5.63 -30.39
C VAL A 514 21.11 5.41 -28.88
N GLY A 515 22.07 4.57 -28.49
CA GLY A 515 22.43 4.36 -27.08
C GLY A 515 22.94 5.64 -26.44
N ARG A 516 23.82 6.38 -27.14
CA ARG A 516 24.33 7.66 -26.65
C ARG A 516 23.21 8.69 -26.43
N ALA A 517 22.27 8.81 -27.37
CA ALA A 517 21.13 9.71 -27.24
C ALA A 517 20.22 9.36 -26.04
N ARG A 518 19.96 8.06 -25.80
CA ARG A 518 19.20 7.62 -24.62
C ARG A 518 19.92 7.95 -23.31
N VAL A 519 21.22 7.67 -23.26
CA VAL A 519 22.04 7.95 -22.08
C VAL A 519 22.09 9.44 -21.79
N ASP A 520 22.26 10.28 -22.82
CA ASP A 520 22.28 11.74 -22.67
C ASP A 520 20.92 12.26 -22.16
N ALA A 521 19.81 11.81 -22.72
CA ALA A 521 18.48 12.19 -22.26
C ALA A 521 18.26 11.76 -20.78
N ARG A 522 18.78 10.58 -20.39
CA ARG A 522 18.63 10.13 -19.01
C ARG A 522 19.51 10.91 -18.03
N ILE A 523 20.75 11.24 -18.42
CA ILE A 523 21.63 12.12 -17.64
C ILE A 523 20.95 13.48 -17.41
N GLU A 524 20.40 14.07 -18.47
CA GLU A 524 19.69 15.35 -18.38
C GLU A 524 18.51 15.27 -17.41
N SER A 525 17.72 14.20 -17.43
CA SER A 525 16.56 14.02 -16.57
C SER A 525 16.90 13.78 -15.09
N ILE A 526 18.03 13.16 -14.77
CA ILE A 526 18.47 12.83 -13.39
C ILE A 526 19.22 14.01 -12.75
N THR A 527 19.97 14.78 -13.54
CA THR A 527 20.84 15.86 -13.06
C THR A 527 20.12 16.85 -12.11
N PRO A 528 18.91 17.35 -12.39
CA PRO A 528 18.21 18.25 -11.48
C PRO A 528 17.97 17.65 -10.08
N THR A 529 17.63 16.37 -10.01
CA THR A 529 17.42 15.65 -8.74
C THR A 529 18.71 15.58 -7.92
N VAL A 530 19.83 15.25 -8.57
CA VAL A 530 21.15 15.21 -7.89
C VAL A 530 21.57 16.59 -7.39
N LEU A 531 21.36 17.64 -8.19
CA LEU A 531 21.68 19.00 -7.79
C LEU A 531 20.83 19.47 -6.62
N GLU A 532 19.56 19.10 -6.58
CA GLU A 532 18.67 19.46 -5.49
C GLU A 532 19.04 18.73 -4.20
N MET A 533 19.35 17.44 -4.25
CA MET A 533 19.84 16.68 -3.09
C MET A 533 21.11 17.29 -2.50
N ARG A 534 22.09 17.65 -3.34
CA ARG A 534 23.31 18.32 -2.90
C ARG A 534 23.06 19.67 -2.24
N ARG A 535 22.08 20.46 -2.75
CA ARG A 535 21.70 21.73 -2.10
C ARG A 535 21.12 21.52 -0.72
N GLN A 536 20.42 20.40 -0.51
CA GLN A 536 19.81 20.04 0.77
C GLN A 536 20.79 19.33 1.70
N GLY A 537 22.06 19.12 1.30
CA GLY A 537 23.07 18.41 2.08
C GLY A 537 22.78 16.92 2.24
N ILE A 538 22.02 16.34 1.30
CA ILE A 538 21.73 14.91 1.25
C ILE A 538 22.80 14.26 0.36
N ASP A 539 23.78 13.62 0.99
CA ASP A 539 24.85 12.90 0.30
C ASP A 539 24.48 11.41 0.16
N ASP A 540 25.02 10.76 -0.89
CA ASP A 540 24.84 9.32 -1.06
C ASP A 540 25.74 8.57 -0.07
N PRO A 541 25.18 7.84 0.93
CA PRO A 541 25.96 7.20 1.99
C PRO A 541 26.97 6.15 1.50
N GLU A 542 26.80 5.61 0.30
CA GLU A 542 27.72 4.62 -0.27
C GLU A 542 28.91 5.26 -0.98
N LEU A 543 28.81 6.52 -1.41
CA LEU A 543 29.91 7.24 -2.04
C LEU A 543 30.93 7.74 -1.00
N ASP A 544 30.49 8.03 0.22
CA ASP A 544 31.33 8.45 1.33
C ASP A 544 32.16 7.30 1.94
N ARG A 545 31.83 6.04 1.63
CA ARG A 545 32.53 4.85 2.13
C ARG A 545 33.68 4.40 1.25
N ARG A 546 33.99 5.10 0.17
CA ARG A 546 35.11 4.85 -0.74
C ARG A 546 36.21 5.87 -0.52
#